data_3e3fed4be1c61175b20d5ef06dc7aa44
#
_entry.id   3e3fed4be1c61175b20d5ef06dc7aa44
#
_cell.length_a   1.000
_cell.length_b   1.000
_cell.length_c   1.000
_cell.angle_alpha   90.00
_cell.angle_beta   90.00
_cell.angle_gamma   90.00
#
_symmetry.space_group_name_H-M   'P 1'
#
loop_
_entity.id
_entity.type
_entity.pdbx_description
1 polymer ?
#
loop_
_entity_poly.entity_id
_entity_poly.type
_entity_poly.pdbx_seq_one_letter_code
_entity_poly.pdbx_strand_id
1 'polypeptide(L)'
;MHTENTSFTQSVAAVCIRDGRVLLARHTYGPGKGRLIIPGGYIEKGESPEEAVKREYMEEAGVVIEPTRLIGVRFNSRDWYVVFAADYVSGTARSDGDENDEVVWMPTDEALVREDVPDLTKKLIECALTGGGFTTIPFTSFTTSALYGPK
;
A
#
# COMPACT_ATOMS: atom_id res chain seq x y z
N MET A 1 11.13 2.62 34.19
CA MET A 1 11.88 1.68 33.35
C MET A 1 11.32 1.68 31.94
N HIS A 2 12.20 1.78 30.99
CA HIS A 2 11.82 1.76 29.59
C HIS A 2 11.76 0.31 29.08
N THR A 3 10.64 -0.08 28.47
CA THR A 3 10.48 -1.42 27.88
C THR A 3 10.45 -1.28 26.36
N GLU A 4 11.34 -1.97 25.69
CA GLU A 4 11.36 -1.96 24.24
C GLU A 4 10.19 -2.75 23.65
N ASN A 5 9.48 -2.15 22.70
CA ASN A 5 8.37 -2.80 22.01
C ASN A 5 8.90 -3.53 20.77
N THR A 6 9.26 -4.81 20.92
CA THR A 6 9.81 -5.62 19.85
C THR A 6 8.74 -6.20 18.91
N SER A 7 7.46 -6.10 19.27
CA SER A 7 6.37 -6.63 18.44
C SER A 7 5.70 -5.57 17.55
N PHE A 8 6.16 -4.32 17.64
CA PHE A 8 5.65 -3.22 16.84
C PHE A 8 6.22 -3.28 15.42
N THR A 9 5.36 -3.16 14.42
CA THR A 9 5.76 -3.17 13.03
C THR A 9 5.32 -1.90 12.30
N GLN A 10 5.93 -1.67 11.15
CA GLN A 10 5.59 -0.59 10.23
C GLN A 10 5.37 -1.22 8.86
N SER A 11 4.17 -1.09 8.33
CA SER A 11 3.83 -1.63 7.03
C SER A 11 3.35 -0.54 6.08
N VAL A 12 3.40 -0.83 4.80
CA VAL A 12 3.08 0.12 3.74
C VAL A 12 2.33 -0.60 2.63
N ALA A 13 1.44 0.13 1.98
CA ALA A 13 0.77 -0.35 0.78
C ALA A 13 0.47 0.83 -0.14
N ALA A 14 -0.02 0.54 -1.33
CA ALA A 14 -0.47 1.58 -2.24
C ALA A 14 -1.71 1.14 -2.99
N VAL A 15 -2.56 2.12 -3.27
CA VAL A 15 -3.67 1.96 -4.19
C VAL A 15 -3.20 2.48 -5.55
N CYS A 16 -3.01 1.59 -6.50
CA CYS A 16 -2.64 1.95 -7.87
C CYS A 16 -3.86 1.75 -8.76
N ILE A 17 -4.35 2.83 -9.33
CA ILE A 17 -5.51 2.81 -10.23
C ILE A 17 -5.02 3.15 -11.64
N ARG A 18 -5.35 2.29 -12.59
CA ARG A 18 -5.00 2.44 -13.99
C ARG A 18 -6.23 2.15 -14.84
N ASP A 19 -6.62 3.10 -15.67
CA ASP A 19 -7.78 2.94 -16.56
C ASP A 19 -9.04 2.48 -15.80
N GLY A 20 -9.31 3.08 -14.64
CA GLY A 20 -10.48 2.75 -13.81
C GLY A 20 -10.39 1.41 -13.08
N ARG A 21 -9.22 0.78 -13.04
CA ARG A 21 -9.00 -0.51 -12.39
C ARG A 21 -7.94 -0.40 -11.30
N VAL A 22 -8.18 -1.07 -10.19
CA VAL A 22 -7.24 -1.12 -9.06
C VAL A 22 -6.49 -2.45 -9.07
N LEU A 23 -5.21 -2.42 -8.73
CA LEU A 23 -4.41 -3.64 -8.62
C LEU A 23 -4.63 -4.28 -7.26
N LEU A 24 -5.04 -5.55 -7.26
CA LEU A 24 -5.29 -6.33 -6.05
C LEU A 24 -4.56 -7.67 -6.15
N ALA A 25 -4.12 -8.18 -5.00
CA ALA A 25 -3.46 -9.48 -4.89
C ALA A 25 -4.23 -10.35 -3.90
N ARG A 26 -4.45 -11.62 -4.25
CA ARG A 26 -5.14 -12.58 -3.36
C ARG A 26 -4.11 -13.26 -2.48
N HIS A 27 -4.19 -13.01 -1.18
CA HIS A 27 -3.26 -13.55 -0.20
C HIS A 27 -3.43 -15.07 -0.01
N THR A 28 -2.31 -15.76 0.20
CA THR A 28 -2.30 -17.21 0.44
C THR A 28 -2.14 -17.56 1.91
N TYR A 29 -1.86 -16.57 2.77
CA TYR A 29 -1.57 -16.79 4.19
C TYR A 29 -2.04 -15.62 5.05
N GLY A 30 -1.97 -15.82 6.37
CA GLY A 30 -2.25 -14.77 7.34
C GLY A 30 -3.74 -14.42 7.45
N PRO A 31 -4.06 -13.31 8.14
CA PRO A 31 -5.45 -12.88 8.33
C PRO A 31 -6.19 -12.57 7.03
N GLY A 32 -5.45 -12.21 5.99
CA GLY A 32 -6.01 -11.91 4.68
C GLY A 32 -6.11 -13.09 3.72
N LYS A 33 -5.87 -14.30 4.19
CA LYS A 33 -5.89 -15.49 3.33
C LYS A 33 -7.19 -15.61 2.55
N GLY A 34 -7.08 -15.75 1.22
CA GLY A 34 -8.23 -15.85 0.34
C GLY A 34 -8.85 -14.50 -0.02
N ARG A 35 -8.34 -13.40 0.52
CA ARG A 35 -8.87 -12.06 0.30
C ARG A 35 -8.04 -11.30 -0.72
N LEU A 36 -8.70 -10.45 -1.49
CA LEU A 36 -8.05 -9.55 -2.45
C LEU A 36 -7.73 -8.23 -1.75
N ILE A 37 -6.43 -7.91 -1.64
CA ILE A 37 -5.91 -6.78 -0.89
C ILE A 37 -4.95 -6.01 -1.79
N ILE A 38 -4.80 -4.71 -1.56
CA ILE A 38 -3.79 -3.91 -2.26
C ILE A 38 -2.39 -4.41 -1.89
N PRO A 39 -1.46 -4.50 -2.85
CA PRO A 39 -0.10 -4.95 -2.56
C PRO A 39 0.61 -4.05 -1.56
N GLY A 40 1.44 -4.65 -0.72
CA GLY A 40 2.22 -3.98 0.30
C GLY A 40 2.92 -4.98 1.20
N GLY A 41 3.55 -4.49 2.24
CA GLY A 41 4.27 -5.33 3.19
C GLY A 41 5.01 -4.52 4.22
N TYR A 42 5.93 -5.15 4.92
CA TYR A 42 6.70 -4.50 5.97
C TYR A 42 7.77 -3.58 5.40
N ILE A 43 7.97 -2.44 6.06
CA ILE A 43 9.07 -1.54 5.77
C ILE A 43 10.33 -2.15 6.39
N GLU A 44 11.38 -2.34 5.59
CA GLU A 44 12.64 -2.88 6.06
C GLU A 44 13.54 -1.77 6.61
N LYS A 45 14.48 -2.16 7.47
CA LYS A 45 15.42 -1.22 8.05
C LYS A 45 16.18 -0.48 6.96
N GLY A 46 16.21 0.83 7.05
CA GLY A 46 16.91 1.69 6.08
C GLY A 46 16.08 2.11 4.88
N GLU A 47 14.86 1.58 4.73
CA GLU A 47 13.96 2.01 3.67
C GLU A 47 13.07 3.14 4.12
N SER A 48 12.77 4.07 3.20
CA SER A 48 11.62 4.96 3.35
C SER A 48 10.33 4.22 3.02
N PRO A 49 9.17 4.70 3.46
CA PRO A 49 7.90 4.10 3.05
C PRO A 49 7.71 4.03 1.53
N GLU A 50 8.14 5.06 0.80
CA GLU A 50 8.04 5.07 -0.67
C GLU A 50 8.89 3.98 -1.30
N GLU A 51 10.15 3.83 -0.83
CA GLU A 51 11.05 2.79 -1.34
C GLU A 51 10.48 1.39 -1.05
N ALA A 52 9.94 1.20 0.15
CA ALA A 52 9.37 -0.08 0.57
C ALA A 52 8.17 -0.47 -0.31
N VAL A 53 7.26 0.45 -0.58
CA VAL A 53 6.06 0.12 -1.35
C VAL A 53 6.39 -0.15 -2.82
N LYS A 54 7.39 0.53 -3.38
CA LYS A 54 7.86 0.23 -4.74
C LYS A 54 8.46 -1.18 -4.81
N ARG A 55 9.26 -1.54 -3.82
CA ARG A 55 9.86 -2.88 -3.73
C ARG A 55 8.78 -3.94 -3.61
N GLU A 56 7.82 -3.75 -2.70
CA GLU A 56 6.73 -4.71 -2.48
C GLU A 56 5.88 -4.91 -3.74
N TYR A 57 5.55 -3.84 -4.46
CA TYR A 57 4.79 -3.96 -5.71
C TYR A 57 5.53 -4.78 -6.76
N MET A 58 6.84 -4.58 -6.87
CA MET A 58 7.65 -5.36 -7.81
C MET A 58 7.72 -6.84 -7.40
N GLU A 59 7.96 -7.09 -6.11
CA GLU A 59 8.05 -8.47 -5.61
C GLU A 59 6.72 -9.21 -5.72
N GLU A 60 5.62 -8.59 -5.31
CA GLU A 60 4.31 -9.25 -5.25
C GLU A 60 3.59 -9.28 -6.59
N ALA A 61 3.70 -8.24 -7.38
CA ALA A 61 2.86 -8.05 -8.56
C ALA A 61 3.61 -7.82 -9.87
N GLY A 62 4.92 -7.62 -9.83
CA GLY A 62 5.71 -7.37 -11.04
C GLY A 62 5.46 -6.02 -11.68
N VAL A 63 4.94 -5.06 -10.94
CA VAL A 63 4.55 -3.74 -11.44
C VAL A 63 5.39 -2.65 -10.79
N VAL A 64 5.88 -1.73 -11.61
CA VAL A 64 6.57 -0.52 -11.15
C VAL A 64 5.54 0.58 -10.95
N ILE A 65 5.54 1.16 -9.76
CA ILE A 65 4.63 2.27 -9.41
C ILE A 65 5.43 3.48 -8.95
N GLU A 66 4.79 4.64 -9.00
CA GLU A 66 5.32 5.87 -8.41
C GLU A 66 4.30 6.42 -7.40
N PRO A 67 4.61 6.37 -6.10
CA PRO A 67 3.73 6.97 -5.08
C PRO A 67 3.60 8.48 -5.31
N THR A 68 2.37 9.00 -5.23
CA THR A 68 2.08 10.41 -5.52
C THR A 68 1.63 11.18 -4.29
N ARG A 69 0.89 10.54 -3.39
CA ARG A 69 0.39 11.20 -2.19
C ARG A 69 0.06 10.16 -1.13
N LEU A 70 0.10 10.58 0.12
CA LEU A 70 -0.28 9.76 1.26
C LEU A 70 -1.79 9.90 1.45
N ILE A 71 -2.53 8.80 1.38
CA ILE A 71 -3.99 8.83 1.44
C ILE A 71 -4.57 8.27 2.72
N GLY A 72 -3.80 7.56 3.51
CA GLY A 72 -4.31 7.05 4.76
C GLY A 72 -3.23 6.42 5.62
N VAL A 73 -3.50 6.38 6.92
CA VAL A 73 -2.68 5.65 7.88
C VAL A 73 -3.63 4.92 8.83
N ARG A 74 -3.51 3.61 8.91
CA ARG A 74 -4.27 2.83 9.85
C ARG A 74 -3.37 2.48 11.03
N PHE A 75 -3.77 2.85 12.22
CA PHE A 75 -3.07 2.52 13.45
C PHE A 75 -3.79 1.39 14.17
N ASN A 76 -3.03 0.45 14.70
CA ASN A 76 -3.51 -0.44 15.74
C ASN A 76 -2.39 -0.59 16.79
N SER A 77 -2.58 -1.42 17.79
CA SER A 77 -1.61 -1.54 18.90
C SER A 77 -0.27 -2.16 18.48
N ARG A 78 -0.17 -2.74 17.28
CA ARG A 78 1.01 -3.49 16.84
C ARG A 78 1.60 -3.01 15.53
N ASP A 79 0.85 -2.25 14.72
CA ASP A 79 1.28 -1.93 13.37
C ASP A 79 0.75 -0.57 12.93
N TRP A 80 1.64 0.20 12.31
CA TRP A 80 1.26 1.40 11.57
C TRP A 80 1.28 1.06 10.09
N TYR A 81 0.14 1.18 9.45
CA TYR A 81 -0.07 0.84 8.05
C TYR A 81 -0.25 2.12 7.25
N VAL A 82 0.79 2.49 6.52
CA VAL A 82 0.86 3.73 5.74
C VAL A 82 0.47 3.40 4.31
N VAL A 83 -0.46 4.17 3.73
CA VAL A 83 -0.98 3.87 2.41
C VAL A 83 -0.89 5.07 1.49
N PHE A 84 -0.32 4.84 0.31
CA PHE A 84 -0.19 5.83 -0.76
C PHE A 84 -1.19 5.58 -1.87
N ALA A 85 -1.54 6.65 -2.59
CA ALA A 85 -2.00 6.53 -3.96
C ALA A 85 -0.76 6.51 -4.85
N ALA A 86 -0.77 5.73 -5.90
CA ALA A 86 0.39 5.60 -6.77
C ALA A 86 -0.03 5.52 -8.24
N ASP A 87 0.83 6.04 -9.11
CA ASP A 87 0.66 5.93 -10.56
C ASP A 87 1.35 4.66 -11.05
N TYR A 88 0.73 4.02 -12.04
CA TYR A 88 1.35 2.93 -12.78
C TYR A 88 2.46 3.49 -13.68
N VAL A 89 3.64 2.87 -13.63
CA VAL A 89 4.76 3.26 -14.49
C VAL A 89 4.99 2.22 -15.58
N SER A 90 5.18 0.96 -15.20
CA SER A 90 5.49 -0.11 -16.17
C SER A 90 5.29 -1.49 -15.52
N GLY A 91 5.44 -2.51 -16.34
CA GLY A 91 5.37 -3.91 -15.90
C GLY A 91 4.03 -4.55 -16.18
N THR A 92 4.03 -5.88 -16.27
CA THR A 92 2.82 -6.67 -16.45
C THR A 92 2.47 -7.36 -15.14
N ALA A 93 1.26 -7.15 -14.67
CA ALA A 93 0.80 -7.72 -13.40
C ALA A 93 0.87 -9.25 -13.44
N ARG A 94 1.51 -9.84 -12.43
CA ARG A 94 1.66 -11.29 -12.30
C ARG A 94 1.76 -11.69 -10.84
N SER A 95 1.25 -12.86 -10.51
CA SER A 95 1.40 -13.43 -9.17
C SER A 95 2.85 -13.81 -8.90
N ASP A 96 3.30 -13.69 -7.64
CA ASP A 96 4.59 -14.19 -7.21
C ASP A 96 4.58 -15.72 -6.97
N GLY A 97 3.39 -16.34 -6.96
CA GLY A 97 3.23 -17.77 -6.77
C GLY A 97 3.52 -18.27 -5.36
N ASP A 98 3.69 -17.36 -4.39
CA ASP A 98 4.07 -17.66 -3.01
C ASP A 98 3.16 -16.94 -2.03
N GLU A 99 3.37 -15.65 -1.81
CA GLU A 99 2.56 -14.85 -0.89
C GLU A 99 1.17 -14.54 -1.44
N ASN A 100 1.03 -14.57 -2.77
CA ASN A 100 -0.26 -14.47 -3.45
C ASN A 100 -0.36 -15.52 -4.55
N ASP A 101 -1.60 -15.85 -4.94
CA ASP A 101 -1.86 -16.79 -6.02
C ASP A 101 -2.64 -16.16 -7.18
N GLU A 102 -2.99 -14.89 -7.04
CA GLU A 102 -3.69 -14.15 -8.08
C GLU A 102 -3.34 -12.67 -7.95
N VAL A 103 -3.04 -12.01 -9.07
CA VAL A 103 -2.90 -10.55 -9.15
C VAL A 103 -3.80 -10.08 -10.29
N VAL A 104 -4.66 -9.12 -10.01
CA VAL A 104 -5.69 -8.70 -10.96
C VAL A 104 -5.85 -7.18 -10.95
N TRP A 105 -6.06 -6.62 -12.15
CA TRP A 105 -6.57 -5.26 -12.33
C TRP A 105 -8.10 -5.35 -12.32
N MET A 106 -8.72 -4.91 -11.23
CA MET A 106 -10.17 -5.01 -11.05
C MET A 106 -10.82 -3.65 -11.20
N PRO A 107 -11.94 -3.54 -11.94
CA PRO A 107 -12.70 -2.29 -11.96
C PRO A 107 -12.99 -1.82 -10.54
N THR A 108 -12.80 -0.53 -10.26
CA THR A 108 -12.95 -0.01 -8.90
C THR A 108 -14.37 -0.20 -8.35
N ASP A 109 -15.38 -0.04 -9.18
CA ASP A 109 -16.77 -0.24 -8.76
C ASP A 109 -17.05 -1.69 -8.38
N GLU A 110 -16.44 -2.65 -9.06
CA GLU A 110 -16.54 -4.07 -8.71
C GLU A 110 -15.83 -4.34 -7.38
N ALA A 111 -14.61 -3.83 -7.21
CA ALA A 111 -13.83 -4.03 -5.98
C ALA A 111 -14.59 -3.53 -4.74
N LEU A 112 -15.31 -2.42 -4.86
CA LEU A 112 -16.02 -1.80 -3.74
C LEU A 112 -17.25 -2.59 -3.26
N VAL A 113 -17.72 -3.58 -4.04
CA VAL A 113 -18.90 -4.38 -3.67
C VAL A 113 -18.57 -5.86 -3.46
N ARG A 114 -17.32 -6.28 -3.64
CA ARG A 114 -16.94 -7.69 -3.50
C ARG A 114 -16.79 -8.09 -2.04
N GLU A 115 -17.27 -9.28 -1.70
CA GLU A 115 -17.16 -9.82 -0.34
C GLU A 115 -15.72 -10.23 0.00
N ASP A 116 -14.93 -10.63 -1.00
CA ASP A 116 -13.54 -11.04 -0.78
C ASP A 116 -12.55 -9.88 -0.76
N VAL A 117 -13.01 -8.64 -0.87
CA VAL A 117 -12.21 -7.44 -0.65
C VAL A 117 -12.52 -6.91 0.76
N PRO A 118 -11.50 -6.82 1.66
CA PRO A 118 -11.74 -6.33 3.02
C PRO A 118 -12.25 -4.90 3.06
N ASP A 119 -13.00 -4.56 4.11
CA ASP A 119 -13.54 -3.21 4.27
C ASP A 119 -12.45 -2.15 4.33
N LEU A 120 -11.34 -2.42 4.98
CA LEU A 120 -10.19 -1.51 5.01
C LEU A 120 -9.70 -1.22 3.60
N THR A 121 -9.54 -2.24 2.76
CA THR A 121 -9.12 -2.08 1.36
C THR A 121 -10.13 -1.23 0.59
N LYS A 122 -11.43 -1.46 0.80
CA LYS A 122 -12.48 -0.65 0.17
C LYS A 122 -12.38 0.81 0.57
N LYS A 123 -12.18 1.09 1.86
CA LYS A 123 -12.04 2.47 2.35
C LYS A 123 -10.81 3.16 1.75
N LEU A 124 -9.72 2.44 1.61
CA LEU A 124 -8.50 2.99 1.01
C LEU A 124 -8.68 3.26 -0.48
N ILE A 125 -9.37 2.40 -1.19
CA ILE A 125 -9.73 2.66 -2.60
C ILE A 125 -10.57 3.93 -2.71
N GLU A 126 -11.56 4.10 -1.83
CA GLU A 126 -12.38 5.32 -1.79
C GLU A 126 -11.53 6.55 -1.54
N CYS A 127 -10.57 6.48 -0.61
CA CYS A 127 -9.64 7.58 -0.35
C CYS A 127 -8.83 7.95 -1.60
N ALA A 128 -8.38 6.96 -2.35
CA ALA A 128 -7.64 7.21 -3.59
C ALA A 128 -8.52 7.89 -4.64
N LEU A 129 -9.80 7.53 -4.71
CA LEU A 129 -10.74 8.08 -5.68
C LEU A 129 -11.16 9.52 -5.36
N THR A 130 -11.10 9.94 -4.09
CA THR A 130 -11.52 11.29 -3.70
C THR A 130 -10.51 12.39 -4.05
N GLY A 131 -9.28 12.04 -4.38
CA GLY A 131 -8.26 13.02 -4.78
C GLY A 131 -7.59 13.78 -3.64
N GLY A 132 -8.00 13.55 -2.38
CA GLY A 132 -7.38 14.18 -1.23
C GLY A 132 -6.09 13.50 -0.80
N GLY A 133 -5.49 13.99 0.27
CA GLY A 133 -4.29 13.40 0.87
C GLY A 133 -3.18 14.40 1.07
N PHE A 134 -2.02 13.88 1.48
CA PHE A 134 -0.83 14.68 1.79
C PHE A 134 0.26 14.44 0.75
N THR A 135 0.93 15.53 0.39
CA THR A 135 2.09 15.48 -0.49
C THR A 135 3.33 15.93 0.27
N THR A 136 4.50 15.74 -0.30
CA THR A 136 5.75 16.12 0.35
C THR A 136 5.86 17.64 0.47
N ILE A 137 6.36 18.08 1.63
CA ILE A 137 6.63 19.48 1.95
C ILE A 137 8.13 19.64 2.17
N PRO A 138 8.80 20.55 1.45
CA PRO A 138 10.21 20.81 1.68
C PRO A 138 10.45 21.35 3.09
N PHE A 139 11.51 20.87 3.74
CA PHE A 139 11.95 21.39 5.04
C PHE A 139 13.43 21.08 5.22
N THR A 140 14.05 21.80 6.15
CA THR A 140 15.48 21.61 6.46
C THR A 140 15.63 20.46 7.44
N SER A 141 16.48 19.49 7.11
CA SER A 141 16.73 18.33 7.96
C SER A 141 18.22 17.99 7.97
N PHE A 142 18.68 17.39 9.06
CA PHE A 142 20.04 16.88 9.18
C PHE A 142 20.20 15.48 8.57
N THR A 143 19.10 14.83 8.24
CA THR A 143 19.10 13.49 7.65
C THR A 143 18.16 13.47 6.44
N THR A 144 18.28 12.45 5.60
CA THR A 144 17.32 12.23 4.54
C THR A 144 15.97 11.90 5.16
N SER A 145 15.00 12.78 4.94
CA SER A 145 13.67 12.68 5.55
C SER A 145 12.61 13.21 4.61
N ALA A 146 11.39 12.75 4.79
CA ALA A 146 10.24 13.25 4.04
C ALA A 146 9.13 13.65 5.00
N LEU A 147 8.55 14.81 4.78
CA LEU A 147 7.38 15.28 5.49
C LEU A 147 6.22 15.30 4.52
N TYR A 148 5.12 14.68 4.90
CA TYR A 148 3.86 14.72 4.16
C TYR A 148 2.88 15.57 4.92
N GLY A 149 2.27 16.53 4.24
CA GLY A 149 1.30 17.40 4.86
C GLY A 149 0.31 17.94 3.83
N PRO A 150 -0.68 18.71 4.29
CA PRO A 150 -1.71 19.27 3.40
C PRO A 150 -1.09 20.37 2.52
N LYS A 151 -1.63 20.50 1.34
CA LYS A 151 -1.26 21.61 0.47
C LYS A 151 -1.89 22.89 0.95
#